data_f842717a62a8e84a1b4911850661aa65
#
_entry.id   f842717a62a8e84a1b4911850661aa65
#
_cell.length_a   1.000
_cell.length_b   1.000
_cell.length_c   1.000
_cell.angle_alpha   90.00
_cell.angle_beta   90.00
_cell.angle_gamma   90.00
#
_symmetry.space_group_name_H-M   'P 1'
#
loop_
_entity.id
_entity.type
_entity.pdbx_description
1 polymer ?
#
loop_
_entity_poly.entity_id
_entity_poly.type
_entity_poly.pdbx_seq_one_letter_code
_entity_poly.pdbx_strand_id
1 'polypeptide(L)' 'MEFSRDDLNEAKRQIDSTLHKLRETIKTFESKEKQGRYKSQITLARRRVKAFEIANYLIENELKS' A
#
# COMPACT_ATOMS: atom_id res chain seq x y z
N MET A 1 -7.68 8.55 20.49
CA MET A 1 -6.42 9.13 19.97
C MET A 1 -6.75 10.01 18.78
N GLU A 2 -6.32 11.26 18.84
CA GLU A 2 -6.60 12.22 17.78
C GLU A 2 -5.32 12.57 17.05
N PHE A 3 -5.43 12.81 15.76
CA PHE A 3 -4.29 13.18 14.92
C PHE A 3 -4.55 14.53 14.27
N SER A 4 -3.52 15.34 14.17
CA SER A 4 -3.61 16.61 13.47
C SER A 4 -3.71 16.36 11.95
N ARG A 5 -4.13 17.40 11.21
CA ARG A 5 -4.13 17.31 9.75
C ARG A 5 -2.73 17.07 9.20
N ASP A 6 -1.72 17.68 9.82
CA ASP A 6 -0.32 17.46 9.42
C ASP A 6 0.09 16.00 9.60
N ASP A 7 -0.30 15.38 10.73
CA ASP A 7 -0.03 13.95 10.95
C ASP A 7 -0.69 13.08 9.88
N LEU A 8 -1.95 13.39 9.55
CA LEU A 8 -2.70 12.61 8.56
C LEU A 8 -2.11 12.78 7.16
N ASN A 9 -1.70 13.99 6.80
CA ASN A 9 -1.08 14.26 5.51
C ASN A 9 0.28 13.53 5.40
N GLU A 10 1.06 13.51 6.46
CA GLU A 10 2.34 12.80 6.48
C GLU A 10 2.12 11.30 6.37
N ALA A 11 1.14 10.76 7.12
CA ALA A 11 0.81 9.33 7.04
C ALA A 11 0.40 8.95 5.62
N LYS A 12 -0.44 9.77 4.99
CA LYS A 12 -0.86 9.53 3.61
C LYS A 12 0.32 9.52 2.65
N ARG A 13 1.24 10.46 2.82
CA ARG A 13 2.45 10.53 1.98
C ARG A 13 3.30 9.27 2.09
N GLN A 14 3.51 8.80 3.32
CA GLN A 14 4.28 7.58 3.57
C GLN A 14 3.57 6.35 2.98
N ILE A 15 2.26 6.27 3.13
CA ILE A 15 1.49 5.16 2.58
C ILE A 15 1.53 5.18 1.05
N ASP A 16 1.37 6.34 0.42
CA ASP A 16 1.45 6.47 -1.03
C ASP A 16 2.81 5.99 -1.56
N SER A 17 3.89 6.37 -0.88
CA SER A 17 5.24 5.93 -1.24
C SER A 17 5.38 4.41 -1.12
N THR A 18 4.88 3.85 -0.02
CA THR A 18 4.91 2.40 0.21
C THR A 18 4.07 1.65 -0.83
N LEU A 19 2.89 2.18 -1.15
CA LEU A 19 2.03 1.58 -2.19
C LEU A 19 2.74 1.55 -3.53
N HIS A 20 3.40 2.64 -3.89
CA HIS A 20 4.15 2.70 -5.15
C HIS A 20 5.22 1.59 -5.19
N LYS A 21 5.99 1.47 -4.12
CA LYS A 21 7.05 0.45 -4.01
C LYS A 21 6.48 -0.96 -4.07
N LEU A 22 5.37 -1.22 -3.38
CA LEU A 22 4.74 -2.53 -3.39
C LEU A 22 4.23 -2.91 -4.78
N ARG A 23 3.61 -1.97 -5.48
CA ARG A 23 3.12 -2.21 -6.84
C ARG A 23 4.26 -2.50 -7.81
N GLU A 24 5.37 -1.78 -7.69
CA GLU A 24 6.55 -2.03 -8.50
C GLU A 24 7.18 -3.40 -8.18
N THR A 25 7.21 -3.78 -6.91
CA THR A 25 7.68 -5.10 -6.49
C THR A 25 6.82 -6.21 -7.09
N ILE A 26 5.50 -6.03 -7.09
CA ILE A 26 4.57 -7.01 -7.68
C ILE A 26 4.86 -7.17 -9.17
N LYS A 27 5.03 -6.07 -9.90
CA LYS A 27 5.36 -6.11 -11.33
C LYS A 27 6.65 -6.89 -11.59
N THR A 28 7.65 -6.65 -10.75
CA THR A 28 8.94 -7.34 -10.87
C THR A 28 8.79 -8.84 -10.68
N PHE A 29 8.07 -9.25 -9.60
CA PHE A 29 7.84 -10.66 -9.35
C PHE A 29 6.99 -11.31 -10.43
N GLU A 30 5.97 -10.62 -10.92
CA GLU A 30 5.13 -11.16 -11.99
C GLU A 30 5.91 -11.36 -13.29
N SER A 31 6.82 -10.45 -13.62
CA SER A 31 7.65 -10.59 -14.81
C SER A 31 8.65 -11.72 -14.70
N LYS A 32 9.05 -12.08 -13.47
CA LYS A 32 9.98 -13.18 -13.19
C LYS A 32 9.27 -14.48 -12.85
N GLU A 33 7.95 -14.46 -12.77
CA GLU A 33 7.17 -15.62 -12.36
C GLU A 33 7.33 -16.76 -13.36
N LYS A 34 7.85 -17.88 -12.90
CA LYS A 34 7.95 -19.11 -13.68
C LYS A 34 7.56 -20.26 -12.76
N GLN A 35 6.56 -21.03 -13.16
CA GLN A 35 6.14 -22.23 -12.44
C GLN A 35 5.66 -21.97 -10.99
N GLY A 36 5.11 -20.79 -10.72
CA GLY A 36 4.59 -20.46 -9.40
C GLY A 36 5.63 -20.14 -8.35
N ARG A 37 6.88 -19.87 -8.75
CA ARG A 37 8.00 -19.66 -7.84
C ARG A 37 7.81 -18.49 -6.87
N TYR A 38 7.19 -17.41 -7.33
CA TYR A 38 7.01 -16.19 -6.52
C TYR A 38 5.56 -15.97 -6.10
N LYS A 39 4.72 -16.98 -6.25
CA LYS A 39 3.28 -16.86 -6.00
C LYS A 39 2.96 -16.37 -4.58
N SER A 40 3.64 -16.92 -3.59
CA SER A 40 3.42 -16.53 -2.18
C SER A 40 3.80 -15.08 -1.93
N GLN A 41 4.93 -14.64 -2.49
CA GLN A 41 5.39 -13.26 -2.34
C GLN A 41 4.43 -12.29 -3.02
N ILE A 42 3.93 -12.63 -4.20
CA ILE A 42 2.96 -11.81 -4.92
C ILE A 42 1.66 -11.70 -4.12
N THR A 43 1.15 -12.82 -3.60
CA THR A 43 -0.05 -12.84 -2.79
C THR A 43 0.08 -11.95 -1.55
N LEU A 44 1.21 -12.08 -0.83
CA LEU A 44 1.45 -11.27 0.35
C LEU A 44 1.52 -9.79 0.01
N ALA A 45 2.23 -9.43 -1.06
CA ALA A 45 2.36 -8.04 -1.49
C ALA A 45 0.99 -7.46 -1.88
N ARG A 46 0.15 -8.22 -2.57
CA ARG A 46 -1.21 -7.77 -2.93
C ARG A 46 -2.09 -7.54 -1.71
N ARG A 47 -1.96 -8.39 -0.70
CA ARG A 47 -2.69 -8.21 0.56
C ARG A 47 -2.26 -6.93 1.27
N ARG A 48 -0.96 -6.62 1.24
CA ARG A 48 -0.44 -5.38 1.82
C ARG A 48 -0.93 -4.16 1.04
N VAL A 49 -0.95 -4.23 -0.28
CA VAL A 49 -1.50 -3.15 -1.11
C VAL A 49 -2.94 -2.87 -0.70
N LYS A 50 -3.75 -3.91 -0.57
CA LYS A 50 -5.16 -3.75 -0.16
C LYS A 50 -5.28 -3.09 1.21
N ALA A 51 -4.47 -3.53 2.17
CA ALA A 51 -4.49 -2.95 3.52
C ALA A 51 -4.15 -1.47 3.50
N PHE A 52 -3.12 -1.09 2.75
CA PHE A 52 -2.71 0.32 2.66
C PHE A 52 -3.70 1.16 1.86
N GLU A 53 -4.36 0.61 0.86
CA GLU A 53 -5.44 1.31 0.16
C GLU A 53 -6.60 1.62 1.10
N ILE A 54 -6.96 0.67 1.96
CA ILE A 54 -8.00 0.88 2.97
C ILE A 54 -7.57 1.98 3.94
N ALA A 55 -6.32 1.92 4.42
CA ALA A 55 -5.79 2.94 5.32
C ALA A 55 -5.85 4.33 4.69
N ASN A 56 -5.44 4.45 3.43
CA ASN A 56 -5.49 5.71 2.70
C ASN A 56 -6.91 6.23 2.57
N TYR A 57 -7.85 5.35 2.26
CA TYR A 57 -9.26 5.73 2.14
C TYR A 57 -9.78 6.33 3.46
N LEU A 58 -9.46 5.68 4.58
CA LEU A 58 -9.89 6.16 5.90
C LEU A 58 -9.24 7.50 6.25
N ILE A 59 -7.97 7.67 5.93
CA ILE A 59 -7.25 8.93 6.17
C ILE A 59 -7.86 10.05 5.32
N GLU A 60 -8.14 9.79 4.04
CA GLU A 60 -8.75 10.79 3.16
C GLU A 60 -10.12 11.21 3.68
N ASN A 61 -10.93 10.27 4.16
CA ASN A 61 -12.23 10.59 4.73
C ASN A 61 -12.09 11.46 5.96
N GLU A 62 -11.12 11.18 6.83
CA GLU A 62 -10.88 11.99 8.00
C GLU A 62 -10.43 13.40 7.62
N LEU A 63 -9.62 13.55 6.60
CA LEU A 63 -9.16 14.85 6.12
C LEU A 63 -10.29 15.69 5.54
N LYS A 64 -11.34 15.05 5.03
CA LYS A 64 -12.49 15.75 4.44
C LYS A 64 -13.54 16.16 5.47
N SER A 65 -13.51 15.61 6.66
CA SER A 65 -14.51 15.88 7.70
C SER A 65 -14.24 17.13 8.51
#